data_d2c5116a91ea9881829300b3f5ef66a2
#
_entry.id   d2c5116a91ea9881829300b3f5ef66a2
#
_cell.length_a   1.000
_cell.length_b   1.000
_cell.length_c   1.000
_cell.angle_alpha   90.00
_cell.angle_beta   90.00
_cell.angle_gamma   90.00
#
_symmetry.space_group_name_H-M   'P 1'
#
loop_
_entity.id
_entity.type
_entity.pdbx_description
1 polymer ?
#
loop_
_entity_poly.entity_id
_entity_poly.type
_entity_poly.pdbx_seq_one_letter_code
_entity_poly.pdbx_strand_id
1 'polypeptide(L)'
;MQEDVLNGLTREELMELVRMFGKNLVAMDGVWFQSVERAAGMDAAMAHDRAIWAQFSRIEARRIKQFLKLPENSGLQGLRRALPLRYNAVVNADELRMEGESLVYRVVDCRVQTARRRKGMALHPCRSAGIVEYASFAAEIDSRIRCACESCYPEVSDETCCCAWRFTLAKDTP
;
A
#
# COMPACT_ATOMS: atom_id res chain seq x y z
N MET A 1 1.29 16.86 -28.48
CA MET A 1 2.21 17.61 -27.54
C MET A 1 2.60 16.80 -26.32
N GLN A 2 1.66 16.22 -25.55
CA GLN A 2 1.97 15.46 -24.33
C GLN A 2 2.61 14.08 -24.62
N GLU A 3 2.17 13.38 -25.66
CA GLU A 3 2.77 12.11 -26.13
C GLU A 3 4.22 12.30 -26.58
N ASP A 4 4.57 13.42 -27.20
CA ASP A 4 5.93 13.68 -27.68
C ASP A 4 6.93 13.82 -26.54
N VAL A 5 6.55 14.41 -25.40
CA VAL A 5 7.44 14.58 -24.25
C VAL A 5 7.79 13.23 -23.62
N LEU A 6 6.81 12.35 -23.42
CA LEU A 6 7.04 11.04 -22.81
C LEU A 6 7.81 10.10 -23.74
N ASN A 7 7.54 10.18 -25.04
CA ASN A 7 8.26 9.38 -26.06
C ASN A 7 9.73 9.78 -26.22
N GLY A 8 10.07 11.03 -25.84
CA GLY A 8 11.46 11.51 -25.84
C GLY A 8 12.29 11.09 -24.64
N LEU A 9 11.67 10.49 -23.60
CA LEU A 9 12.37 10.05 -22.39
C LEU A 9 12.97 8.65 -22.57
N THR A 10 14.17 8.47 -22.02
CA THR A 10 14.78 7.15 -21.89
C THR A 10 13.99 6.29 -20.89
N ARG A 11 14.24 4.97 -20.90
CA ARG A 11 13.66 4.05 -19.92
C ARG A 11 14.02 4.45 -18.48
N GLU A 12 15.25 4.88 -18.26
CA GLU A 12 15.77 5.31 -16.96
C GLU A 12 15.03 6.57 -16.47
N GLU A 13 14.85 7.57 -17.33
CA GLU A 13 14.10 8.79 -17.04
C GLU A 13 12.61 8.49 -16.75
N LEU A 14 12.00 7.57 -17.51
CA LEU A 14 10.62 7.13 -17.23
C LEU A 14 10.50 6.44 -15.86
N MET A 15 11.48 5.62 -15.46
CA MET A 15 11.51 5.01 -14.13
C MET A 15 11.70 6.04 -13.01
N GLU A 16 12.52 7.07 -13.23
CA GLU A 16 12.66 8.19 -12.30
C GLU A 16 11.37 9.00 -12.19
N LEU A 17 10.71 9.25 -13.31
CA LEU A 17 9.41 9.93 -13.36
C LEU A 17 8.35 9.16 -12.56
N VAL A 18 8.26 7.84 -12.72
CA VAL A 18 7.35 6.99 -11.93
C VAL A 18 7.64 7.10 -10.43
N ARG A 19 8.91 7.03 -10.03
CA ARG A 19 9.31 7.21 -8.62
C ARG A 19 8.98 8.61 -8.09
N MET A 20 9.17 9.63 -8.91
CA MET A 20 8.80 11.00 -8.57
C MET A 20 7.30 11.14 -8.35
N PHE A 21 6.45 10.58 -9.21
CA PHE A 21 5.00 10.57 -9.01
C PHE A 21 4.58 9.79 -7.77
N GLY A 22 5.20 8.64 -7.49
CA GLY A 22 4.98 7.91 -6.24
C GLY A 22 5.31 8.76 -5.00
N LYS A 23 6.47 9.44 -5.01
CA LYS A 23 6.86 10.37 -3.93
C LYS A 23 5.90 11.54 -3.78
N ASN A 24 5.43 12.11 -4.89
CA ASN A 24 4.50 13.23 -4.88
C ASN A 24 3.13 12.81 -4.32
N LEU A 25 2.66 11.61 -4.66
CA LEU A 25 1.39 11.11 -4.14
C LEU A 25 1.46 10.82 -2.64
N VAL A 26 2.53 10.18 -2.16
CA VAL A 26 2.77 10.00 -0.70
C VAL A 26 2.91 11.35 0.02
N ALA A 27 3.54 12.34 -0.60
CA ALA A 27 3.66 13.68 -0.02
C ALA A 27 2.31 14.40 0.06
N MET A 28 1.47 14.30 -0.99
CA MET A 28 0.13 14.87 -1.02
C MET A 28 -0.75 14.25 0.07
N ASP A 29 -0.78 12.93 0.16
CA ASP A 29 -1.49 12.18 1.19
C ASP A 29 -1.05 12.61 2.60
N GLY A 30 0.27 12.65 2.85
CA GLY A 30 0.82 13.05 4.14
C GLY A 30 0.54 14.52 4.50
N VAL A 31 0.53 15.46 3.54
CA VAL A 31 0.17 16.88 3.78
C VAL A 31 -1.32 17.00 4.10
N TRP A 32 -2.17 16.29 3.36
CA TRP A 32 -3.60 16.25 3.62
C TRP A 32 -3.90 15.66 5.00
N PHE A 33 -3.34 14.50 5.32
CA PHE A 33 -3.49 13.86 6.63
C PHE A 33 -3.09 14.81 7.76
N GLN A 34 -1.89 15.43 7.68
CA GLN A 34 -1.40 16.37 8.69
C GLN A 34 -2.27 17.65 8.79
N SER A 35 -2.94 18.05 7.71
CA SER A 35 -3.88 19.18 7.74
C SER A 35 -5.10 18.84 8.59
N VAL A 36 -5.69 17.67 8.41
CA VAL A 36 -6.82 17.17 9.23
C VAL A 36 -6.38 16.94 10.67
N GLU A 37 -5.20 16.31 10.88
CA GLU A 37 -4.63 16.07 12.21
C GLU A 37 -4.48 17.38 13.01
N ARG A 38 -3.99 18.44 12.39
CA ARG A 38 -3.87 19.75 13.05
C ARG A 38 -5.21 20.43 13.31
N ALA A 39 -6.18 20.27 12.43
CA ALA A 39 -7.48 20.94 12.52
C ALA A 39 -8.43 20.24 13.47
N ALA A 40 -8.42 18.90 13.52
CA ALA A 40 -9.44 18.09 14.20
C ALA A 40 -8.87 16.93 15.05
N GLY A 41 -7.56 16.83 15.15
CA GLY A 41 -6.87 15.78 15.94
C GLY A 41 -6.67 14.46 15.20
N MET A 42 -5.89 13.58 15.84
CA MET A 42 -5.47 12.30 15.27
C MET A 42 -6.66 11.37 14.96
N ASP A 43 -7.66 11.29 15.85
CA ASP A 43 -8.80 10.38 15.67
C ASP A 43 -9.64 10.74 14.44
N ALA A 44 -9.85 12.03 14.20
CA ALA A 44 -10.53 12.53 13.00
C ALA A 44 -9.70 12.22 11.75
N ALA A 45 -8.38 12.50 11.78
CA ALA A 45 -7.48 12.19 10.66
C ALA A 45 -7.53 10.69 10.33
N MET A 46 -7.46 9.81 11.33
CA MET A 46 -7.54 8.36 11.13
C MET A 46 -8.90 7.89 10.62
N ALA A 47 -9.99 8.57 10.97
CA ALA A 47 -11.30 8.24 10.42
C ALA A 47 -11.38 8.54 8.93
N HIS A 48 -10.86 9.70 8.49
CA HIS A 48 -10.74 10.06 7.08
C HIS A 48 -9.79 9.12 6.33
N ASP A 49 -8.66 8.80 6.93
CA ASP A 49 -7.66 7.89 6.36
C ASP A 49 -8.26 6.51 6.04
N ARG A 50 -8.96 5.90 6.99
CA ARG A 50 -9.68 4.63 6.74
C ARG A 50 -10.70 4.74 5.60
N ALA A 51 -11.44 5.84 5.54
CA ALA A 51 -12.45 6.05 4.50
C ALA A 51 -11.81 6.21 3.10
N ILE A 52 -10.68 6.91 3.02
CA ILE A 52 -9.92 7.08 1.78
C ILE A 52 -9.36 5.72 1.33
N TRP A 53 -8.71 4.98 2.21
CA TRP A 53 -8.11 3.69 1.88
C TRP A 53 -9.13 2.62 1.49
N ALA A 54 -10.34 2.65 2.07
CA ALA A 54 -11.43 1.76 1.67
C ALA A 54 -11.82 1.92 0.18
N GLN A 55 -11.68 3.12 -0.36
CA GLN A 55 -12.03 3.44 -1.75
C GLN A 55 -10.79 3.36 -2.66
N PHE A 56 -9.70 4.04 -2.28
CA PHE A 56 -8.52 4.19 -3.11
C PHE A 56 -7.84 2.84 -3.40
N SER A 57 -7.74 1.96 -2.38
CA SER A 57 -7.12 0.64 -2.55
C SER A 57 -7.80 -0.19 -3.64
N ARG A 58 -9.12 -0.13 -3.74
CA ARG A 58 -9.89 -0.81 -4.80
C ARG A 58 -9.64 -0.20 -6.18
N ILE A 59 -9.56 1.14 -6.26
CA ILE A 59 -9.28 1.85 -7.50
C ILE A 59 -7.88 1.48 -8.00
N GLU A 60 -6.89 1.52 -7.12
CA GLU A 60 -5.50 1.17 -7.42
C GLU A 60 -5.38 -0.28 -7.86
N ALA A 61 -5.95 -1.22 -7.10
CA ALA A 61 -5.93 -2.65 -7.40
C ALA A 61 -6.55 -2.96 -8.76
N ARG A 62 -7.71 -2.37 -9.09
CA ARG A 62 -8.39 -2.55 -10.38
C ARG A 62 -7.52 -2.10 -11.54
N ARG A 63 -6.87 -0.94 -11.43
CA ARG A 63 -5.96 -0.42 -12.45
C ARG A 63 -4.75 -1.33 -12.64
N ILE A 64 -4.14 -1.80 -11.54
CA ILE A 64 -3.02 -2.73 -11.58
C ILE A 64 -3.44 -4.08 -12.16
N LYS A 65 -4.62 -4.61 -11.76
CA LYS A 65 -5.19 -5.85 -12.30
C LYS A 65 -5.36 -5.77 -13.82
N GLN A 66 -5.89 -4.66 -14.32
CA GLN A 66 -6.04 -4.40 -15.75
C GLN A 66 -4.68 -4.29 -16.46
N PHE A 67 -3.75 -3.53 -15.91
CA PHE A 67 -2.40 -3.37 -16.45
C PHE A 67 -1.65 -4.70 -16.57
N LEU A 68 -1.75 -5.55 -15.56
CA LEU A 68 -1.14 -6.88 -15.54
C LEU A 68 -1.94 -7.94 -16.31
N LYS A 69 -3.15 -7.61 -16.78
CA LYS A 69 -4.10 -8.54 -17.41
C LYS A 69 -4.36 -9.78 -16.54
N LEU A 70 -4.57 -9.56 -15.24
CA LEU A 70 -4.82 -10.64 -14.30
C LEU A 70 -6.25 -11.18 -14.48
N PRO A 71 -6.44 -12.53 -14.48
CA PRO A 71 -7.77 -13.13 -14.47
C PRO A 71 -8.49 -12.90 -13.12
N GLU A 72 -9.80 -13.15 -13.08
CA GLU A 72 -10.61 -12.97 -11.86
C GLU A 72 -10.08 -13.82 -10.68
N ASN A 73 -9.70 -15.05 -10.94
CA ASN A 73 -9.21 -16.01 -9.94
C ASN A 73 -7.67 -16.11 -9.97
N SER A 74 -6.99 -14.97 -9.90
CA SER A 74 -5.52 -14.90 -9.99
C SER A 74 -4.79 -15.34 -8.72
N GLY A 75 -5.52 -15.47 -7.60
CA GLY A 75 -5.01 -15.98 -6.33
C GLY A 75 -3.85 -15.18 -5.76
N LEU A 76 -3.09 -15.82 -4.87
CA LEU A 76 -1.92 -15.20 -4.24
C LEU A 76 -0.80 -14.87 -5.24
N GLN A 77 -0.71 -15.58 -6.36
CA GLN A 77 0.27 -15.27 -7.40
C GLN A 77 -0.07 -13.96 -8.13
N GLY A 78 -1.36 -13.71 -8.38
CA GLY A 78 -1.82 -12.42 -8.90
C GLY A 78 -1.51 -11.29 -7.92
N LEU A 79 -1.82 -11.49 -6.64
CA LEU A 79 -1.52 -10.51 -5.59
C LEU A 79 -0.01 -10.24 -5.47
N ARG A 80 0.82 -11.29 -5.52
CA ARG A 80 2.29 -11.18 -5.49
C ARG A 80 2.83 -10.32 -6.63
N ARG A 81 2.21 -10.37 -7.81
CA ARG A 81 2.58 -9.53 -8.96
C ARG A 81 2.06 -8.10 -8.80
N ALA A 82 0.93 -7.90 -8.13
CA ALA A 82 0.26 -6.62 -8.02
C ALA A 82 0.86 -5.71 -6.92
N LEU A 83 1.19 -6.25 -5.75
CA LEU A 83 1.67 -5.48 -4.60
C LEU A 83 2.88 -4.58 -4.90
N PRO A 84 3.92 -5.03 -5.66
CA PRO A 84 5.08 -4.19 -5.96
C PRO A 84 4.78 -3.02 -6.92
N LEU A 85 3.61 -2.99 -7.57
CA LEU A 85 3.21 -1.93 -8.49
C LEU A 85 2.37 -0.83 -7.82
N ARG A 86 2.10 -0.95 -6.54
CA ARG A 86 1.42 0.09 -5.76
C ARG A 86 2.30 1.34 -5.67
N TYR A 87 1.66 2.52 -5.64
CA TYR A 87 2.42 3.77 -5.61
C TYR A 87 3.30 3.92 -4.37
N ASN A 88 2.87 3.37 -3.23
CA ASN A 88 3.66 3.40 -1.99
C ASN A 88 4.82 2.38 -2.02
N ALA A 89 4.68 1.25 -2.71
CA ALA A 89 5.73 0.26 -2.88
C ALA A 89 6.92 0.80 -3.68
N VAL A 90 6.71 1.72 -4.63
CA VAL A 90 7.81 2.33 -5.40
C VAL A 90 8.66 3.31 -4.58
N VAL A 91 8.26 3.64 -3.35
CA VAL A 91 8.97 4.59 -2.46
C VAL A 91 9.32 4.04 -1.10
N ASN A 92 8.80 2.88 -0.73
CA ASN A 92 9.14 2.12 0.47
C ASN A 92 10.26 1.12 0.17
N ALA A 93 10.81 0.48 1.21
CA ALA A 93 11.57 -0.75 1.08
C ALA A 93 10.70 -1.91 1.58
N ASP A 94 10.36 -2.84 0.70
CA ASP A 94 9.44 -3.93 0.97
C ASP A 94 10.09 -5.29 0.74
N GLU A 95 9.58 -6.29 1.46
CA GLU A 95 9.85 -7.70 1.24
C GLU A 95 8.56 -8.45 0.94
N LEU A 96 8.61 -9.37 -0.01
CA LEU A 96 7.47 -10.16 -0.43
C LEU A 96 7.89 -11.62 -0.61
N ARG A 97 7.34 -12.52 0.21
CA ARG A 97 7.71 -13.94 0.20
C ARG A 97 6.51 -14.86 0.35
N MET A 98 6.61 -16.04 -0.25
CA MET A 98 5.68 -17.12 0.03
C MET A 98 6.12 -17.88 1.27
N GLU A 99 5.18 -18.16 2.18
CA GLU A 99 5.37 -18.98 3.37
C GLU A 99 4.29 -20.08 3.37
N GLY A 100 4.64 -21.26 2.89
CA GLY A 100 3.68 -22.32 2.66
C GLY A 100 2.57 -21.85 1.70
N GLU A 101 1.32 -21.93 2.14
CA GLU A 101 0.14 -21.48 1.37
C GLU A 101 -0.22 -20.00 1.58
N SER A 102 0.65 -19.23 2.21
CA SER A 102 0.45 -17.80 2.48
C SER A 102 1.42 -16.93 1.71
N LEU A 103 1.01 -15.71 1.39
CA LEU A 103 1.88 -14.65 0.92
C LEU A 103 2.09 -13.67 2.07
N VAL A 104 3.35 -13.39 2.42
CA VAL A 104 3.72 -12.41 3.44
C VAL A 104 4.34 -11.19 2.77
N TYR A 105 3.84 -10.02 3.12
CA TYR A 105 4.32 -8.72 2.68
C TYR A 105 4.77 -7.91 3.89
N ARG A 106 6.00 -7.43 3.87
CA ARG A 106 6.59 -6.61 4.93
C ARG A 106 7.08 -5.30 4.37
N VAL A 107 6.75 -4.21 5.03
CA VAL A 107 7.33 -2.89 4.75
C VAL A 107 8.46 -2.67 5.74
N VAL A 108 9.69 -2.81 5.28
CA VAL A 108 10.90 -2.70 6.11
C VAL A 108 11.22 -1.25 6.42
N ASP A 109 11.18 -0.37 5.41
CA ASP A 109 11.29 1.09 5.59
C ASP A 109 10.04 1.78 5.01
N CYS A 110 9.26 2.39 5.89
CA CYS A 110 8.04 3.10 5.54
C CYS A 110 8.30 4.60 5.42
N ARG A 111 8.08 5.14 4.23
CA ARG A 111 8.25 6.57 3.93
C ARG A 111 7.46 7.47 4.88
N VAL A 112 6.24 7.07 5.25
CA VAL A 112 5.36 7.85 6.16
C VAL A 112 5.96 7.90 7.56
N GLN A 113 6.31 6.74 8.14
CA GLN A 113 6.88 6.67 9.49
C GLN A 113 8.24 7.36 9.57
N THR A 114 9.10 7.16 8.57
CA THR A 114 10.40 7.82 8.49
C THR A 114 10.27 9.35 8.39
N ALA A 115 9.31 9.85 7.61
CA ALA A 115 9.04 11.29 7.51
C ALA A 115 8.54 11.88 8.84
N ARG A 116 7.66 11.18 9.57
CA ARG A 116 7.16 11.62 10.88
C ARG A 116 8.27 11.63 11.93
N ARG A 117 9.09 10.56 12.00
CA ARG A 117 10.27 10.52 12.91
C ARG A 117 11.21 11.69 12.66
N ARG A 118 11.55 11.99 11.40
CA ARG A 118 12.44 13.10 11.04
C ARG A 118 11.91 14.47 11.44
N LYS A 119 10.59 14.62 11.53
CA LYS A 119 9.91 15.86 11.95
C LYS A 119 9.64 15.91 13.45
N GLY A 120 10.05 14.90 14.24
CA GLY A 120 9.73 14.81 15.67
C GLY A 120 8.23 14.63 15.97
N MET A 121 7.46 14.15 15.00
CA MET A 121 6.02 13.91 15.16
C MET A 121 5.75 12.53 15.76
N ALA A 122 4.62 12.40 16.45
CA ALA A 122 4.12 11.08 16.85
C ALA A 122 3.97 10.17 15.63
N LEU A 123 4.26 8.87 15.79
CA LEU A 123 4.09 7.90 14.71
C LEU A 123 2.64 7.83 14.25
N HIS A 124 2.44 7.55 12.97
CA HIS A 124 1.13 7.33 12.40
C HIS A 124 0.56 5.99 12.92
N PRO A 125 -0.61 5.97 13.59
CA PRO A 125 -1.21 4.74 14.12
C PRO A 125 -1.90 3.95 13.00
N CYS A 126 -1.12 3.52 12.00
CA CYS A 126 -1.60 3.07 10.71
C CYS A 126 -2.31 1.71 10.71
N ARG A 127 -2.24 0.91 11.80
CA ARG A 127 -2.85 -0.43 11.83
C ARG A 127 -4.32 -0.44 11.38
N SER A 128 -5.15 0.48 11.88
CA SER A 128 -6.58 0.49 11.57
C SER A 128 -6.88 0.86 10.11
N ALA A 129 -6.09 1.74 9.51
CA ALA A 129 -6.18 2.08 8.10
C ALA A 129 -5.58 0.98 7.22
N GLY A 130 -4.43 0.44 7.62
CA GLY A 130 -3.73 -0.62 6.89
C GLY A 130 -4.55 -1.91 6.78
N ILE A 131 -5.31 -2.28 7.81
CA ILE A 131 -6.24 -3.43 7.73
C ILE A 131 -7.25 -3.20 6.58
N VAL A 132 -7.82 -2.02 6.47
CA VAL A 132 -8.77 -1.67 5.41
C VAL A 132 -8.06 -1.61 4.04
N GLU A 133 -6.91 -0.97 4.00
CA GLU A 133 -6.08 -0.81 2.81
C GLU A 133 -5.74 -2.15 2.16
N TYR A 134 -5.04 -3.01 2.90
CA TYR A 134 -4.53 -4.27 2.35
C TYR A 134 -5.62 -5.29 2.10
N ALA A 135 -6.66 -5.36 2.95
CA ALA A 135 -7.80 -6.23 2.72
C ALA A 135 -8.60 -5.83 1.47
N SER A 136 -8.87 -4.52 1.30
CA SER A 136 -9.60 -4.02 0.13
C SER A 136 -8.81 -4.20 -1.17
N PHE A 137 -7.49 -3.96 -1.15
CA PHE A 137 -6.62 -4.19 -2.29
C PHE A 137 -6.61 -5.67 -2.70
N ALA A 138 -6.37 -6.57 -1.74
CA ALA A 138 -6.28 -8.00 -1.99
C ALA A 138 -7.61 -8.57 -2.51
N ALA A 139 -8.74 -8.16 -1.92
CA ALA A 139 -10.06 -8.60 -2.34
C ALA A 139 -10.44 -8.15 -3.75
N GLU A 140 -9.94 -7.01 -4.23
CA GLU A 140 -10.16 -6.55 -5.61
C GLU A 140 -9.30 -7.33 -6.61
N ILE A 141 -8.13 -7.83 -6.20
CA ILE A 141 -7.30 -8.72 -7.03
C ILE A 141 -7.98 -10.09 -7.18
N ASP A 142 -8.40 -10.67 -6.04
CA ASP A 142 -9.16 -11.93 -5.99
C ASP A 142 -9.99 -11.95 -4.70
N SER A 143 -11.31 -12.03 -4.82
CA SER A 143 -12.25 -11.91 -3.70
C SER A 143 -12.12 -13.01 -2.63
N ARG A 144 -11.43 -14.11 -2.94
CA ARG A 144 -11.15 -15.21 -2.02
C ARG A 144 -9.96 -14.92 -1.09
N ILE A 145 -9.16 -13.90 -1.39
CA ILE A 145 -8.00 -13.57 -0.56
C ILE A 145 -8.47 -12.95 0.76
N ARG A 146 -7.89 -13.42 1.85
CA ARG A 146 -8.05 -12.89 3.20
C ARG A 146 -6.73 -12.27 3.63
N CYS A 147 -6.82 -11.14 4.33
CA CYS A 147 -5.67 -10.38 4.84
C CYS A 147 -5.70 -10.36 6.36
N ALA A 148 -4.56 -10.66 6.99
CA ALA A 148 -4.34 -10.50 8.42
C ALA A 148 -3.16 -9.57 8.66
N CYS A 149 -3.28 -8.70 9.66
CA CYS A 149 -2.18 -7.86 10.13
C CYS A 149 -1.36 -8.66 11.14
N GLU A 150 -0.08 -8.92 10.84
CA GLU A 150 0.84 -9.59 11.75
C GLU A 150 1.55 -8.62 12.69
N SER A 151 1.98 -7.47 12.16
CA SER A 151 2.65 -6.42 12.94
C SER A 151 2.35 -5.07 12.31
N CYS A 152 1.90 -4.09 13.08
CA CYS A 152 1.73 -2.71 12.60
C CYS A 152 1.50 -1.77 13.78
N TYR A 153 2.15 -0.60 13.78
CA TYR A 153 1.98 0.38 14.85
C TYR A 153 0.50 0.82 14.99
N PRO A 154 -0.06 0.86 16.23
CA PRO A 154 0.64 0.79 17.53
C PRO A 154 0.91 -0.64 18.07
N GLU A 155 0.37 -1.69 17.45
CA GLU A 155 0.53 -3.08 17.92
C GLU A 155 1.67 -3.75 17.14
N VAL A 156 2.91 -3.47 17.56
CA VAL A 156 4.13 -3.99 16.93
C VAL A 156 4.53 -5.31 17.60
N SER A 157 4.58 -6.39 16.80
CA SER A 157 5.06 -7.72 17.20
C SER A 157 6.38 -8.10 16.51
N ASP A 158 6.76 -7.37 15.45
CA ASP A 158 8.04 -7.53 14.73
C ASP A 158 8.69 -6.15 14.55
N GLU A 159 9.75 -5.89 15.29
CA GLU A 159 10.49 -4.62 15.27
C GLU A 159 11.44 -4.51 14.06
N THR A 160 11.61 -5.57 13.28
CA THR A 160 12.50 -5.59 12.11
C THR A 160 11.84 -5.01 10.86
N CYS A 161 10.56 -4.62 10.94
CA CYS A 161 9.81 -3.94 9.89
C CYS A 161 8.83 -2.92 10.45
N CYS A 162 8.38 -2.01 9.63
CA CYS A 162 7.34 -1.04 10.00
C CYS A 162 5.94 -1.66 10.07
N CYS A 163 5.65 -2.62 9.19
CA CYS A 163 4.44 -3.43 9.25
C CYS A 163 4.59 -4.75 8.47
N ALA A 164 3.78 -5.75 8.83
CA ALA A 164 3.73 -7.05 8.20
C ALA A 164 2.28 -7.53 8.03
N TRP A 165 1.99 -8.10 6.86
CA TRP A 165 0.68 -8.52 6.41
C TRP A 165 0.74 -9.92 5.83
N ARG A 166 -0.18 -10.79 6.25
CA ARG A 166 -0.32 -12.16 5.74
C ARG A 166 -1.59 -12.28 4.91
N PHE A 167 -1.43 -12.87 3.72
CA PHE A 167 -2.55 -13.14 2.81
C PHE A 167 -2.69 -14.64 2.62
N THR A 168 -3.93 -15.12 2.68
CA THR A 168 -4.30 -16.52 2.45
C THR A 168 -5.47 -16.58 1.49
N LEU A 169 -5.62 -17.71 0.78
CA LEU A 169 -6.85 -17.99 0.05
C LEU A 169 -7.87 -18.65 0.99
N ALA A 170 -9.09 -18.15 0.99
CA ALA A 170 -10.20 -18.87 1.59
C ALA A 170 -10.34 -20.22 0.87
N LYS A 171 -10.45 -21.30 1.62
CA LYS A 171 -10.84 -22.59 1.06
C LYS A 171 -12.26 -22.45 0.53
N ASP A 172 -12.50 -22.93 -0.68
CA ASP A 172 -13.87 -23.02 -1.18
C ASP A 172 -14.64 -23.87 -0.17
N THR A 173 -15.61 -23.25 0.51
CA THR A 173 -16.56 -24.04 1.32
C THR A 173 -17.46 -24.77 0.32
N PRO A 174 -17.59 -26.09 0.38
CA PRO A 174 -18.42 -26.86 -0.52
C PRO A 174 -19.89 -26.46 -0.42
#